data_2f2f936132ea000365c2e1666a37c5c4
#
_entry.id   2f2f936132ea000365c2e1666a37c5c4
#
_cell.length_a   1.000
_cell.length_b   1.000
_cell.length_c   1.000
_cell.angle_alpha   90.00
_cell.angle_beta   90.00
_cell.angle_gamma   90.00
#
_symmetry.space_group_name_H-M   'P 1'
#
loop_
_entity.id
_entity.type
_entity.pdbx_description
1 polymer ?
#
loop_
_entity_poly.entity_id
_entity_poly.type
_entity_poly.pdbx_seq_one_letter_code
_entity_poly.pdbx_strand_id
1 'polypeptide(L)' 'MSHITIQLRKERETKNTIRFEELENEEGNPPLIGTLYVQKWALKRLGNPEVLTLHLEAPESA' A
#
# COMPACT_ATOMS: atom_id res chain seq x y z
N MET A 1 -1.95 -17.25 -12.89
CA MET A 1 -1.64 -15.87 -12.57
C MET A 1 -2.31 -15.48 -11.27
N SER A 2 -1.53 -15.02 -10.33
CA SER A 2 -2.06 -14.68 -9.02
C SER A 2 -1.84 -13.21 -8.73
N HIS A 3 -2.82 -12.56 -8.21
CA HIS A 3 -2.68 -11.16 -7.82
C HIS A 3 -3.46 -10.89 -6.56
N ILE A 4 -3.06 -9.88 -5.85
CA ILE A 4 -3.71 -9.47 -4.61
C ILE A 4 -3.84 -7.96 -4.64
N THR A 5 -4.99 -7.46 -4.28
CA THR A 5 -5.21 -6.02 -4.18
C THR A 5 -5.42 -5.66 -2.72
N ILE A 6 -4.68 -4.66 -2.25
CA ILE A 6 -4.70 -4.26 -0.85
C ILE A 6 -4.97 -2.78 -0.79
N GLN A 7 -5.73 -2.35 0.20
CA GLN A 7 -5.94 -0.93 0.44
C GLN A 7 -5.16 -0.51 1.67
N LEU A 8 -4.51 0.64 1.57
CA LEU A 8 -3.72 1.18 2.66
C LEU A 8 -4.15 2.62 2.92
N ARG A 9 -4.04 3.05 4.14
CA ARG A 9 -4.39 4.39 4.53
C ARG A 9 -3.19 5.09 5.14
N LYS A 10 -3.08 6.38 4.89
CA LYS A 10 -1.99 7.18 5.45
C LYS A 10 -2.05 7.13 6.96
N GLU A 11 -0.95 6.75 7.56
CA GLU A 11 -0.85 6.68 9.01
C GLU A 11 -0.12 7.90 9.55
N ARG A 12 1.05 8.18 9.01
CA ARG A 12 1.81 9.34 9.45
C ARG A 12 2.86 9.70 8.41
N GLU A 13 3.44 10.85 8.60
CA GLU A 13 4.42 11.38 7.68
C GLU A 13 5.78 11.41 8.35
N THR A 14 6.81 11.04 7.63
CA THR A 14 8.18 11.19 8.09
C THR A 14 8.84 12.28 7.27
N LYS A 15 10.14 12.42 7.38
CA LYS A 15 10.85 13.49 6.67
C LYS A 15 10.73 13.36 5.16
N ASN A 16 10.94 12.18 4.62
CA ASN A 16 10.97 11.97 3.18
C ASN A 16 9.91 11.00 2.68
N THR A 17 9.22 10.34 3.57
CA THR A 17 8.24 9.32 3.19
C THR A 17 6.94 9.53 3.93
N ILE A 18 5.91 8.84 3.47
CA ILE A 18 4.66 8.77 4.20
C ILE A 18 4.41 7.30 4.48
N ARG A 19 4.12 7.01 5.73
CA ARG A 19 3.85 5.65 6.16
C ARG A 19 2.38 5.34 5.98
N PHE A 20 2.10 4.26 5.29
CA PHE A 20 0.74 3.78 5.10
C PHE A 20 0.55 2.48 5.85
N GLU A 21 -0.62 2.29 6.40
CA GLU A 21 -0.93 1.03 7.08
C GLU A 21 -2.02 0.32 6.31
N GLU A 22 -1.94 -0.98 6.30
CA GLU A 22 -2.92 -1.80 5.60
C GLU A 22 -4.23 -1.78 6.36
N LEU A 23 -5.34 -1.60 5.64
CA LEU A 23 -6.64 -1.62 6.27
C LEU A 23 -7.05 -3.06 6.54
N GLU A 24 -7.80 -3.25 7.62
CA GLU A 24 -8.31 -4.57 7.93
C GLU A 24 -9.22 -5.04 6.83
N ASN A 25 -9.09 -6.30 6.43
CA ASN A 25 -10.00 -6.84 5.45
C ASN A 25 -11.20 -7.44 6.17
N GLU A 26 -12.28 -7.60 5.42
CA GLU A 26 -13.53 -8.06 6.01
C GLU A 26 -13.47 -9.50 6.48
N GLU A 27 -12.53 -10.24 5.99
CA GLU A 27 -12.43 -11.65 6.34
C GLU A 27 -11.62 -11.87 7.60
N GLY A 28 -11.05 -10.83 8.17
CA GLY A 28 -10.28 -10.98 9.38
C GLY A 28 -8.94 -11.66 9.19
N ASN A 29 -8.46 -11.72 7.96
CA ASN A 29 -7.15 -12.33 7.70
C ASN A 29 -6.04 -11.46 8.27
N PRO A 30 -4.90 -12.03 8.61
CA PRO A 30 -3.78 -11.22 9.07
C PRO A 30 -3.29 -10.31 7.95
N PRO A 31 -2.57 -9.25 8.30
CA PRO A 31 -2.08 -8.32 7.28
C PRO A 31 -1.18 -9.02 6.27
N LEU A 32 -1.32 -8.65 5.03
CA LEU A 32 -0.50 -9.20 3.98
C LEU A 32 0.82 -8.46 3.86
N ILE A 33 0.82 -7.18 4.15
CA ILE A 33 2.02 -6.36 4.11
C ILE A 33 2.25 -5.67 5.45
N GLY A 34 1.19 -5.12 6.03
CA GLY A 34 1.25 -4.40 7.28
C GLY A 34 1.52 -2.94 7.08
N THR A 35 2.73 -2.58 6.78
CA THR A 35 3.14 -1.18 6.65
C THR A 35 3.89 -0.98 5.35
N LEU A 36 3.64 0.15 4.71
CA LEU A 36 4.33 0.50 3.48
C LEU A 36 4.82 1.92 3.56
N TYR A 37 6.09 2.14 3.21
CA TYR A 37 6.66 3.48 3.17
C TYR A 37 6.76 3.93 1.72
N VAL A 38 6.16 5.06 1.40
CA VAL A 38 6.19 5.57 0.03
C VAL A 38 6.86 6.94 0.04
N GLN A 39 7.77 7.15 -0.90
CA GLN A 39 8.48 8.41 -1.01
C GLN A 39 7.50 9.54 -1.33
N LYS A 40 7.72 10.69 -0.72
CA LYS A 40 6.81 11.83 -0.92
C LYS A 40 6.76 12.26 -2.38
N TRP A 41 7.89 12.22 -3.09
CA TRP A 41 7.89 12.65 -4.48
C TRP A 41 7.02 11.75 -5.35
N ALA A 42 6.95 10.47 -5.00
CA ALA A 42 6.11 9.53 -5.75
C ALA A 42 4.64 9.79 -5.47
N LEU A 43 4.29 10.11 -4.23
CA LEU A 43 2.92 10.42 -3.89
C LEU A 43 2.44 11.70 -4.55
N LYS A 44 3.34 12.66 -4.75
CA LYS A 44 2.98 13.87 -5.45
C LYS A 44 2.48 13.57 -6.85
N ARG A 45 3.06 12.58 -7.49
CA ARG A 45 2.63 12.19 -8.83
C ARG A 45 1.25 11.57 -8.83
N LEU A 46 0.83 11.05 -7.68
CA LEU A 46 -0.49 10.44 -7.54
C LEU A 46 -1.51 11.41 -6.98
N GLY A 47 -1.11 12.67 -6.70
CA GLY A 47 -2.04 13.64 -6.15
C GLY A 47 -2.13 13.62 -4.65
N ASN A 48 -1.13 13.11 -3.96
CA ASN A 48 -1.08 13.04 -2.50
C ASN A 48 -2.33 12.40 -1.90
N PRO A 49 -2.64 11.16 -2.29
CA PRO A 49 -3.84 10.51 -1.79
C PRO A 49 -3.70 10.09 -0.34
N GLU A 50 -4.82 10.01 0.36
CA GLU A 50 -4.84 9.51 1.72
C GLU A 50 -4.99 8.00 1.77
N VAL A 51 -5.53 7.42 0.72
CA VAL A 51 -5.73 5.98 0.61
C VAL A 51 -5.07 5.52 -0.66
N LEU A 52 -4.33 4.43 -0.57
CA LEU A 52 -3.68 3.84 -1.73
C LEU A 52 -4.26 2.47 -1.99
N THR A 53 -4.37 2.12 -3.25
CA THR A 53 -4.70 0.76 -3.64
C THR A 53 -3.41 0.16 -4.19
N LEU A 54 -2.97 -0.92 -3.59
CA LEU A 54 -1.74 -1.59 -3.99
C LEU A 54 -2.10 -2.89 -4.68
N HIS A 55 -1.51 -3.10 -5.83
CA HIS A 55 -1.74 -4.31 -6.60
C HIS A 55 -0.45 -5.12 -6.66
N LEU A 56 -0.50 -6.32 -6.11
CA LEU A 56 0.65 -7.23 -6.13
C LEU A 56 0.35 -8.35 -7.11
N GLU A 57 1.31 -8.62 -7.94
CA GLU A 57 1.12 -9.64 -8.95
C GLU A 57 2.36 -10.51 -9.05
N ALA A 58 2.17 -11.80 -9.08
CA ALA A 58 3.27 -12.73 -9.30
C ALA A 58 3.35 -13.01 -10.79
N PRO A 59 4.47 -12.70 -11.43
CA PRO A 59 4.58 -12.99 -12.87
C PRO A 59 4.59 -14.48 -13.10
N GLU A 60 4.07 -14.85 -14.24
CA GLU A 60 4.02 -16.23 -14.59
C GLU A 60 5.32 -16.81 -14.96
N SER A 61 6.25 -16.13 -15.18
CA SER A 61 7.47 -16.67 -15.66
C SER A 61 8.13 -17.50 -14.70
N ALA A 62 8.43 -18.49 -14.93
CA ALA A 62 9.09 -19.21 -14.10
C ALA A 62 10.44 -19.38 -14.09
#